data_cec8e1f42264ad658824039e1bbdd4f3
#
_entry.id   cec8e1f42264ad658824039e1bbdd4f3
#
_cell.length_a   1.000
_cell.length_b   1.000
_cell.length_c   1.000
_cell.angle_alpha   90.00
_cell.angle_beta   90.00
_cell.angle_gamma   90.00
#
_symmetry.space_group_name_H-M   'P 1'
#
loop_
_entity.id
_entity.type
_entity.pdbx_description
1 polymer ?
#
loop_
_entity_poly.entity_id
_entity_poly.type
_entity_poly.pdbx_seq_one_letter_code
_entity_poly.pdbx_strand_id
1 'polypeptide(L)'
;MGYAKYFSGLLCTIVFSVLLAQPLHAQNSYEGEYGSWLVLCGTTKLHEDWSIPATGIIRHHHMLDRYGFFFFSTGATYRISKASSFTSGFALLNSNSYPEPSDVITTNQFWIYGEYTLKFKFNDNSIVHRLRLENRRLVNTENPEVNNRIRYRLQFTRPIYKDIYFKAFDEAFLNLKGNAFNQNRIFVGVGRHITPNLKVDIGYFNRKFRNSNEDMIRLSLSFNIDLTQNDLAQNSD
;
A
#
# COMPACT_ATOMS: atom_id res chain seq x y z
N MET A 1 10.75 28.26 15.69
CA MET A 1 9.82 27.85 14.61
C MET A 1 10.50 27.61 13.25
N GLY A 2 11.83 27.65 13.16
CA GLY A 2 12.63 27.51 11.93
C GLY A 2 13.11 26.07 11.59
N TYR A 3 13.37 25.24 12.57
CA TYR A 3 14.06 23.94 12.35
C TYR A 3 13.20 22.85 11.69
N ALA A 4 11.89 22.87 11.85
CA ALA A 4 10.98 21.89 11.22
C ALA A 4 10.91 22.02 9.67
N LYS A 5 11.12 23.23 9.13
CA LYS A 5 11.14 23.45 7.66
C LYS A 5 12.39 22.85 6.99
N TYR A 6 13.54 22.91 7.66
CA TYR A 6 14.78 22.39 7.10
C TYR A 6 14.88 20.87 7.20
N PHE A 7 14.30 20.27 8.23
CA PHE A 7 14.27 18.80 8.41
C PHE A 7 13.39 18.12 7.38
N SER A 8 12.24 18.71 7.03
CA SER A 8 11.35 18.23 5.96
C SER A 8 12.01 18.32 4.57
N GLY A 9 12.74 19.40 4.29
CA GLY A 9 13.47 19.57 3.02
C GLY A 9 14.61 18.57 2.86
N LEU A 10 15.37 18.35 3.92
CA LEU A 10 16.52 17.42 3.90
C LEU A 10 16.07 15.96 3.72
N LEU A 11 14.98 15.55 4.36
CA LEU A 11 14.42 14.20 4.23
C LEU A 11 13.86 13.96 2.81
N CYS A 12 13.20 14.96 2.21
CA CYS A 12 12.76 14.89 0.82
C CYS A 12 13.93 14.78 -0.17
N THR A 13 15.03 15.50 0.06
CA THR A 13 16.20 15.49 -0.84
C THR A 13 16.94 14.16 -0.77
N ILE A 14 17.06 13.56 0.41
CA ILE A 14 17.70 12.25 0.59
C ILE A 14 16.86 11.13 -0.05
N VAL A 15 15.53 11.16 0.09
CA VAL A 15 14.65 10.19 -0.57
C VAL A 15 14.69 10.34 -2.08
N PHE A 16 14.77 11.57 -2.60
CA PHE A 16 14.83 11.82 -4.04
C PHE A 16 16.20 11.44 -4.67
N SER A 17 17.30 11.59 -3.93
CA SER A 17 18.63 11.22 -4.43
C SER A 17 18.86 9.70 -4.48
N VAL A 18 18.21 8.92 -3.59
CA VAL A 18 18.22 7.44 -3.65
C VAL A 18 17.45 6.92 -4.86
N LEU A 19 16.46 7.67 -5.37
CA LEU A 19 15.66 7.31 -6.55
C LEU A 19 16.42 7.48 -7.87
N LEU A 20 17.44 8.36 -7.93
CA LEU A 20 18.17 8.65 -9.17
C LEU A 20 19.40 7.76 -9.40
N ALA A 21 19.83 6.96 -8.44
CA ALA A 21 21.06 6.16 -8.49
C ALA A 21 20.82 4.67 -8.82
N GLN A 22 19.98 4.36 -9.84
CA GLN A 22 19.74 2.97 -10.21
C GLN A 22 20.28 2.65 -11.60
N PRO A 23 21.22 1.69 -11.75
CA PRO A 23 21.64 1.21 -13.06
C PRO A 23 20.49 0.46 -13.75
N LEU A 24 20.21 0.84 -14.99
CA LEU A 24 19.31 0.15 -15.91
C LEU A 24 19.95 -1.17 -16.37
N HIS A 25 19.66 -2.28 -15.69
CA HIS A 25 19.95 -3.61 -16.25
C HIS A 25 19.04 -4.63 -15.59
N ALA A 26 18.02 -5.08 -16.31
CA ALA A 26 17.45 -6.44 -16.17
C ALA A 26 16.57 -6.75 -17.37
N GLN A 27 17.03 -7.61 -18.21
CA GLN A 27 16.19 -8.31 -19.18
C GLN A 27 15.55 -9.51 -18.50
N ASN A 28 14.23 -9.56 -18.46
CA ASN A 28 13.46 -10.77 -18.19
C ASN A 28 12.30 -10.86 -19.19
N SER A 29 11.96 -12.07 -19.56
CA SER A 29 11.06 -12.49 -20.66
C SER A 29 9.59 -12.02 -20.58
N TYR A 30 9.28 -11.03 -19.75
CA TYR A 30 7.96 -10.38 -19.63
C TYR A 30 8.03 -8.87 -19.89
N GLU A 31 9.12 -8.37 -20.50
CA GLU A 31 9.24 -6.97 -20.88
C GLU A 31 8.24 -6.66 -22.00
N GLY A 32 7.29 -5.77 -21.73
CA GLY A 32 6.34 -5.23 -22.68
C GLY A 32 4.86 -5.52 -22.38
N GLU A 33 4.54 -6.34 -21.39
CA GLU A 33 3.15 -6.63 -21.04
C GLU A 33 2.75 -6.00 -19.68
N TYR A 34 1.62 -5.28 -19.71
CA TYR A 34 1.07 -4.68 -18.50
C TYR A 34 0.27 -5.71 -17.71
N GLY A 35 0.59 -5.83 -16.42
CA GLY A 35 -0.23 -6.55 -15.46
C GLY A 35 -1.40 -5.72 -14.93
N SER A 36 -2.30 -6.36 -14.18
CA SER A 36 -3.36 -5.68 -13.44
C SER A 36 -3.17 -5.77 -11.93
N TRP A 37 -3.59 -4.70 -11.23
CA TRP A 37 -3.54 -4.58 -9.78
C TRP A 37 -4.85 -4.01 -9.26
N LEU A 38 -5.75 -4.88 -8.83
CA LEU A 38 -7.07 -4.52 -8.34
C LEU A 38 -7.05 -4.42 -6.83
N VAL A 39 -7.54 -3.31 -6.28
CA VAL A 39 -7.56 -3.04 -4.85
C VAL A 39 -8.97 -2.71 -4.39
N LEU A 40 -9.45 -3.44 -3.41
CA LEU A 40 -10.62 -3.07 -2.62
C LEU A 40 -10.13 -2.76 -1.21
N CYS A 41 -10.35 -1.54 -0.73
CA CYS A 41 -9.96 -1.17 0.62
C CYS A 41 -11.04 -0.34 1.29
N GLY A 42 -11.12 -0.47 2.60
CA GLY A 42 -12.10 0.24 3.39
C GLY A 42 -11.64 0.44 4.82
N THR A 43 -12.35 1.34 5.49
CA THR A 43 -12.18 1.57 6.93
C THR A 43 -13.56 1.66 7.54
N THR A 44 -13.80 0.86 8.58
CA THR A 44 -15.00 0.94 9.41
C THR A 44 -14.63 1.62 10.72
N LYS A 45 -15.18 2.79 10.97
CA LYS A 45 -15.05 3.51 12.23
C LYS A 45 -16.03 2.94 13.24
N LEU A 46 -15.51 2.45 14.38
CA LEU A 46 -16.30 1.85 15.46
C LEU A 46 -16.52 2.81 16.62
N HIS A 47 -15.54 3.68 16.87
CA HIS A 47 -15.52 4.67 17.94
C HIS A 47 -14.76 5.90 17.45
N GLU A 48 -14.77 6.99 18.21
CA GLU A 48 -14.04 8.22 17.82
C GLU A 48 -12.56 7.95 17.51
N ASP A 49 -11.92 7.09 18.28
CA ASP A 49 -10.50 6.77 18.15
C ASP A 49 -10.20 5.39 17.60
N TRP A 50 -11.20 4.54 17.40
CA TRP A 50 -11.01 3.17 16.94
C TRP A 50 -11.65 2.91 15.58
N SER A 51 -10.89 2.28 14.70
CA SER A 51 -11.39 1.84 13.39
C SER A 51 -10.75 0.52 12.97
N ILE A 52 -11.43 -0.19 12.07
CA ILE A 52 -10.98 -1.44 11.45
C ILE A 52 -10.70 -1.15 9.97
N PRO A 53 -9.44 -1.16 9.53
CA PRO A 53 -9.10 -1.16 8.11
C PRO A 53 -9.22 -2.56 7.53
N ALA A 54 -9.65 -2.67 6.29
CA ALA A 54 -9.61 -3.89 5.51
C ALA A 54 -9.07 -3.60 4.10
N THR A 55 -8.24 -4.49 3.56
CA THR A 55 -7.70 -4.37 2.21
C THR A 55 -7.63 -5.72 1.55
N GLY A 56 -8.27 -5.85 0.40
CA GLY A 56 -8.13 -6.96 -0.54
C GLY A 56 -7.37 -6.50 -1.79
N ILE A 57 -6.46 -7.32 -2.30
CA ILE A 57 -5.73 -7.06 -3.53
C ILE A 57 -5.72 -8.32 -4.36
N ILE A 58 -6.04 -8.19 -5.65
CA ILE A 58 -5.83 -9.23 -6.66
C ILE A 58 -4.86 -8.69 -7.70
N ARG A 59 -3.86 -9.49 -8.03
CA ARG A 59 -2.89 -9.17 -9.07
C ARG A 59 -2.91 -10.25 -10.14
N HIS A 60 -2.80 -9.80 -11.41
CA HIS A 60 -2.53 -10.68 -12.55
C HIS A 60 -1.24 -10.23 -13.25
N HIS A 61 -0.52 -11.19 -13.85
CA HIS A 61 0.71 -10.90 -14.59
C HIS A 61 0.43 -10.19 -15.91
N HIS A 62 -0.61 -10.63 -16.63
CA HIS A 62 -1.16 -9.96 -17.82
C HIS A 62 -2.52 -9.41 -17.45
N MET A 63 -3.02 -8.39 -18.10
CA MET A 63 -4.26 -7.66 -17.80
C MET A 63 -5.36 -8.52 -17.16
N LEU A 64 -5.93 -9.08 -16.72
CA LEU A 64 -6.89 -9.98 -16.08
C LEU A 64 -6.60 -11.47 -16.36
N ASP A 65 -5.46 -11.77 -16.95
CA ASP A 65 -5.03 -13.12 -17.19
C ASP A 65 -3.83 -13.49 -16.29
N ARG A 66 -3.56 -14.75 -16.13
CA ARG A 66 -2.45 -15.35 -15.38
C ARG A 66 -2.35 -14.81 -13.94
N TYR A 67 -3.12 -15.44 -13.06
CA TYR A 67 -3.20 -15.09 -11.63
C TYR A 67 -1.82 -14.96 -10.98
N GLY A 68 -1.57 -13.83 -10.33
CA GLY A 68 -0.31 -13.56 -9.62
C GLY A 68 -0.43 -13.75 -8.12
N PHE A 69 -1.38 -13.05 -7.48
CA PHE A 69 -1.67 -13.27 -6.06
C PHE A 69 -3.00 -12.66 -5.62
N PHE A 70 -3.49 -13.19 -4.52
CA PHE A 70 -4.50 -12.59 -3.66
C PHE A 70 -3.87 -12.22 -2.32
N PHE A 71 -4.13 -11.00 -1.87
CA PHE A 71 -3.72 -10.49 -0.58
C PHE A 71 -4.93 -9.95 0.17
N PHE A 72 -5.05 -10.30 1.43
CA PHE A 72 -6.04 -9.73 2.34
C PHE A 72 -5.35 -9.27 3.61
N SER A 73 -5.71 -8.10 4.13
CA SER A 73 -5.25 -7.62 5.43
C SER A 73 -6.34 -6.89 6.18
N THR A 74 -6.33 -7.03 7.49
CA THR A 74 -7.19 -6.30 8.42
C THR A 74 -6.46 -6.06 9.74
N GLY A 75 -7.05 -5.26 10.63
CA GLY A 75 -6.45 -4.96 11.94
C GLY A 75 -7.29 -3.97 12.73
N ALA A 76 -6.75 -3.51 13.85
CA ALA A 76 -7.31 -2.45 14.66
C ALA A 76 -6.42 -1.21 14.58
N THR A 77 -7.03 -0.07 14.28
CA THR A 77 -6.36 1.24 14.24
C THR A 77 -6.81 2.07 15.42
N TYR A 78 -5.85 2.58 16.17
CA TYR A 78 -6.05 3.57 17.20
C TYR A 78 -5.56 4.94 16.73
N ARG A 79 -6.41 5.96 16.84
CA ARG A 79 -6.07 7.36 16.54
C ARG A 79 -5.35 7.97 17.74
N ILE A 80 -4.06 8.26 17.57
CA ILE A 80 -3.23 8.90 18.61
C ILE A 80 -3.49 10.41 18.65
N SER A 81 -3.68 10.99 17.46
CA SER A 81 -3.95 12.43 17.30
C SER A 81 -4.74 12.69 16.01
N LYS A 82 -5.08 13.96 15.75
CA LYS A 82 -5.69 14.36 14.46
C LYS A 82 -4.80 14.05 13.23
N ALA A 83 -3.49 13.93 13.44
CA ALA A 83 -2.51 13.71 12.37
C ALA A 83 -1.92 12.30 12.39
N SER A 84 -2.03 11.54 13.47
CA SER A 84 -1.32 10.28 13.62
C SER A 84 -2.19 9.14 14.12
N SER A 85 -1.90 7.94 13.65
CA SER A 85 -2.55 6.71 14.07
C SER A 85 -1.59 5.54 14.08
N PHE A 86 -1.90 4.53 14.88
CA PHE A 86 -1.21 3.26 14.92
C PHE A 86 -2.19 2.13 14.61
N THR A 87 -1.75 1.20 13.76
CA THR A 87 -2.53 0.02 13.39
C THR A 87 -1.73 -1.23 13.72
N SER A 88 -2.36 -2.20 14.37
CA SER A 88 -1.86 -3.56 14.49
C SER A 88 -2.81 -4.51 13.79
N GLY A 89 -2.26 -5.50 13.07
CA GLY A 89 -3.12 -6.38 12.30
C GLY A 89 -2.39 -7.58 11.72
N PHE A 90 -3.14 -8.31 10.91
CA PHE A 90 -2.62 -9.47 10.19
C PHE A 90 -2.95 -9.40 8.70
N ALA A 91 -2.23 -10.19 7.92
CA ALA A 91 -2.50 -10.35 6.50
C ALA A 91 -2.27 -11.78 6.04
N LEU A 92 -2.99 -12.14 4.99
CA LEU A 92 -2.89 -13.40 4.27
C LEU A 92 -2.45 -13.11 2.85
N LEU A 93 -1.53 -13.90 2.33
CA LEU A 93 -1.09 -13.86 0.95
C LEU A 93 -1.11 -15.28 0.38
N ASN A 94 -1.81 -15.44 -0.74
CA ASN A 94 -1.68 -16.59 -1.62
C ASN A 94 -1.11 -16.10 -2.94
N SER A 95 0.02 -16.63 -3.40
CA SER A 95 0.68 -16.17 -4.61
C SER A 95 1.17 -17.31 -5.48
N ASN A 96 1.01 -17.15 -6.79
CA ASN A 96 1.57 -18.03 -7.80
C ASN A 96 2.77 -17.37 -8.48
N SER A 97 3.82 -18.13 -8.67
CA SER A 97 4.95 -17.82 -9.54
C SER A 97 5.07 -18.88 -10.63
N TYR A 98 5.57 -18.47 -11.78
CA TYR A 98 5.64 -19.28 -12.99
C TYR A 98 7.10 -19.34 -13.45
N PRO A 99 7.95 -20.24 -12.87
CA PRO A 99 9.34 -20.39 -13.30
C PRO A 99 9.41 -20.82 -14.78
N GLU A 100 8.49 -21.66 -15.21
CA GLU A 100 8.25 -22.03 -16.61
C GLU A 100 6.77 -21.84 -16.95
N PRO A 101 6.39 -21.72 -18.24
CA PRO A 101 5.00 -21.48 -18.64
C PRO A 101 3.98 -22.51 -18.15
N SER A 102 4.41 -23.77 -17.96
CA SER A 102 3.60 -24.88 -17.48
C SER A 102 3.67 -25.07 -15.96
N ASP A 103 4.67 -24.50 -15.29
CA ASP A 103 4.92 -24.75 -13.88
C ASP A 103 4.33 -23.64 -13.02
N VAL A 104 3.59 -24.04 -12.00
CA VAL A 104 2.97 -23.12 -11.02
C VAL A 104 3.47 -23.47 -9.63
N ILE A 105 4.20 -22.53 -9.02
CA ILE A 105 4.58 -22.63 -7.61
C ILE A 105 3.67 -21.74 -6.80
N THR A 106 2.84 -22.34 -5.95
CA THR A 106 1.94 -21.62 -5.04
C THR A 106 2.61 -21.43 -3.68
N THR A 107 2.59 -20.20 -3.20
CA THR A 107 3.13 -19.82 -1.89
C THR A 107 2.05 -19.18 -1.03
N ASN A 108 1.88 -19.68 0.19
CA ASN A 108 0.98 -19.11 1.18
C ASN A 108 1.76 -18.47 2.32
N GLN A 109 1.34 -17.28 2.74
CA GLN A 109 1.99 -16.56 3.82
C GLN A 109 0.95 -15.99 4.78
N PHE A 110 1.29 -16.04 6.05
CA PHE A 110 0.60 -15.32 7.13
C PHE A 110 1.54 -14.24 7.68
N TRP A 111 1.03 -13.01 7.81
CA TRP A 111 1.80 -11.87 8.30
C TRP A 111 1.15 -11.27 9.54
N ILE A 112 1.97 -10.83 10.46
CA ILE A 112 1.59 -9.93 11.55
C ILE A 112 2.28 -8.60 11.26
N TYR A 113 1.60 -7.48 11.46
CA TYR A 113 2.20 -6.18 11.22
C TYR A 113 1.80 -5.13 12.26
N GLY A 114 2.70 -4.17 12.46
CA GLY A 114 2.45 -2.90 13.11
C GLY A 114 2.70 -1.76 12.12
N GLU A 115 1.83 -0.78 12.10
CA GLU A 115 1.90 0.34 11.17
C GLU A 115 1.66 1.67 11.88
N TYR A 116 2.54 2.64 11.65
CA TYR A 116 2.36 4.02 12.06
C TYR A 116 2.08 4.89 10.85
N THR A 117 1.02 5.68 10.91
CA THR A 117 0.61 6.60 9.86
C THR A 117 0.63 8.02 10.39
N LEU A 118 1.25 8.93 9.62
CA LEU A 118 1.28 10.36 9.89
C LEU A 118 0.78 11.12 8.67
N LYS A 119 -0.24 11.97 8.87
CA LYS A 119 -0.92 12.70 7.80
C LYS A 119 -0.79 14.20 8.03
N PHE A 120 -0.27 14.89 7.03
CA PHE A 120 -0.22 16.34 6.97
C PHE A 120 -1.17 16.86 5.91
N LYS A 121 -1.82 17.98 6.21
CA LYS A 121 -2.54 18.78 5.23
C LYS A 121 -1.83 20.12 5.05
N PHE A 122 -1.62 20.51 3.82
CA PHE A 122 -1.04 21.80 3.45
C PHE A 122 -1.86 22.39 2.31
N ASN A 123 -2.59 23.45 2.60
CA ASN A 123 -3.70 23.95 1.78
C ASN A 123 -4.67 22.78 1.48
N ASP A 124 -4.97 22.52 0.20
CA ASP A 124 -5.81 21.40 -0.23
C ASP A 124 -5.04 20.09 -0.44
N ASN A 125 -3.71 20.12 -0.29
CA ASN A 125 -2.86 18.95 -0.49
C ASN A 125 -2.82 18.08 0.77
N SER A 126 -2.64 16.79 0.57
CA SER A 126 -2.42 15.82 1.65
C SER A 126 -1.13 15.05 1.41
N ILE A 127 -0.28 15.01 2.44
CA ILE A 127 0.93 14.17 2.47
C ILE A 127 0.73 13.14 3.57
N VAL A 128 0.94 11.86 3.24
CA VAL A 128 0.82 10.76 4.19
C VAL A 128 2.13 9.98 4.22
N HIS A 129 2.70 9.88 5.41
CA HIS A 129 3.81 8.98 5.70
C HIS A 129 3.25 7.73 6.37
N ARG A 130 3.73 6.57 5.96
CA ARG A 130 3.33 5.28 6.51
C ARG A 130 4.56 4.42 6.71
N LEU A 131 4.84 4.07 7.94
CA LEU A 131 5.90 3.13 8.32
C LEU A 131 5.24 1.85 8.82
N ARG A 132 5.57 0.70 8.21
CA ARG A 132 5.05 -0.60 8.59
C ARG A 132 6.18 -1.59 8.83
N LEU A 133 6.09 -2.29 9.95
CA LEU A 133 6.90 -3.46 10.27
C LEU A 133 6.07 -4.70 10.03
N GLU A 134 6.64 -5.69 9.34
CA GLU A 134 5.97 -6.94 8.99
C GLU A 134 6.80 -8.13 9.43
N ASN A 135 6.17 -9.05 10.14
CA ASN A 135 6.68 -10.41 10.37
C ASN A 135 5.90 -11.34 9.43
N ARG A 136 6.58 -11.89 8.45
CA ARG A 136 5.98 -12.73 7.40
C ARG A 136 6.44 -14.16 7.57
N ARG A 137 5.48 -15.08 7.59
CA ARG A 137 5.72 -16.52 7.78
C ARG A 137 5.17 -17.27 6.58
N LEU A 138 5.96 -18.17 6.02
CA LEU A 138 5.47 -19.20 5.10
C LEU A 138 4.57 -20.15 5.87
N VAL A 139 3.44 -20.53 5.28
CA VAL A 139 2.52 -21.53 5.82
C VAL A 139 2.47 -22.71 4.86
N ASN A 140 2.21 -23.91 5.40
CA ASN A 140 2.16 -25.16 4.65
C ASN A 140 3.52 -25.58 4.05
N THR A 141 4.60 -25.35 4.79
CA THR A 141 5.94 -25.85 4.46
C THR A 141 6.51 -26.62 5.66
N GLU A 142 7.34 -27.62 5.41
CA GLU A 142 8.01 -28.39 6.47
C GLU A 142 8.97 -27.51 7.30
N ASN A 143 9.53 -26.47 6.69
CA ASN A 143 10.42 -25.48 7.31
C ASN A 143 9.87 -24.07 7.12
N PRO A 144 9.02 -23.58 8.04
CA PRO A 144 8.44 -22.25 7.94
C PRO A 144 9.53 -21.19 8.10
N GLU A 145 9.85 -20.50 7.02
CA GLU A 145 10.75 -19.35 7.05
C GLU A 145 10.02 -18.11 7.57
N VAL A 146 10.72 -17.38 8.44
CA VAL A 146 10.27 -16.08 8.92
C VAL A 146 11.12 -14.99 8.29
N ASN A 147 10.47 -14.05 7.66
CA ASN A 147 11.12 -12.88 7.09
C ASN A 147 10.50 -11.60 7.66
N ASN A 148 11.33 -10.79 8.31
CA ASN A 148 10.93 -9.48 8.82
C ASN A 148 11.27 -8.41 7.81
N ARG A 149 10.33 -7.46 7.62
CA ARG A 149 10.46 -6.42 6.61
C ARG A 149 9.95 -5.08 7.12
N ILE A 150 10.64 -4.02 6.74
CA ILE A 150 10.21 -2.64 6.93
C ILE A 150 9.64 -2.14 5.60
N ARG A 151 8.55 -1.38 5.68
CA ARG A 151 7.98 -0.66 4.54
C ARG A 151 7.80 0.80 4.92
N TYR A 152 8.23 1.67 4.03
CA TYR A 152 7.95 3.10 4.16
C TYR A 152 7.26 3.59 2.90
N ARG A 153 6.10 4.25 3.06
CA ARG A 153 5.37 4.90 1.96
C ARG A 153 5.25 6.38 2.20
N LEU A 154 5.58 7.15 1.17
CA LEU A 154 5.26 8.56 1.06
C LEU A 154 4.19 8.72 0.00
N GLN A 155 3.04 9.27 0.36
CA GLN A 155 1.92 9.51 -0.55
C GLN A 155 1.57 10.98 -0.59
N PHE A 156 1.37 11.49 -1.80
CA PHE A 156 0.85 12.83 -2.08
C PHE A 156 -0.53 12.70 -2.73
N THR A 157 -1.46 13.58 -2.34
CA THR A 157 -2.79 13.69 -2.94
C THR A 157 -3.17 15.16 -3.06
N ARG A 158 -3.65 15.57 -4.24
CA ARG A 158 -4.06 16.94 -4.54
C ARG A 158 -5.38 16.94 -5.29
N PRO A 159 -6.41 17.72 -4.85
CA PRO A 159 -7.58 18.01 -5.66
C PRO A 159 -7.18 18.71 -6.96
N ILE A 160 -7.79 18.31 -8.07
CA ILE A 160 -7.57 18.94 -9.39
C ILE A 160 -8.79 19.73 -9.79
N TYR A 161 -9.97 19.10 -9.76
CA TYR A 161 -11.21 19.72 -10.18
C TYR A 161 -12.41 19.01 -9.52
N LYS A 162 -13.28 19.75 -8.82
CA LYS A 162 -14.45 19.19 -8.09
C LYS A 162 -14.08 17.94 -7.29
N ASP A 163 -14.63 16.78 -7.68
CA ASP A 163 -14.43 15.49 -7.02
C ASP A 163 -13.18 14.73 -7.51
N ILE A 164 -12.46 15.31 -8.50
CA ILE A 164 -11.27 14.66 -9.10
C ILE A 164 -10.01 15.06 -8.37
N TYR A 165 -9.14 14.11 -8.08
CA TYR A 165 -7.86 14.33 -7.44
C TYR A 165 -6.71 13.59 -8.14
N PHE A 166 -5.52 14.17 -8.06
CA PHE A 166 -4.26 13.52 -8.38
C PHE A 166 -3.76 12.77 -7.16
N LYS A 167 -3.14 11.61 -7.37
CA LYS A 167 -2.52 10.81 -6.33
C LYS A 167 -1.23 10.18 -6.83
N ALA A 168 -0.17 10.33 -6.07
CA ALA A 168 1.10 9.65 -6.30
C ALA A 168 1.63 9.08 -4.98
N PHE A 169 2.34 7.97 -5.04
CA PHE A 169 3.11 7.47 -3.91
C PHE A 169 4.35 6.71 -4.35
N ASP A 170 5.32 6.72 -3.48
CA ASP A 170 6.50 5.86 -3.48
C ASP A 170 6.50 5.00 -2.22
N GLU A 171 6.79 3.71 -2.35
CA GLU A 171 6.84 2.79 -1.23
C GLU A 171 8.06 1.88 -1.35
N ALA A 172 9.03 2.08 -0.45
CA ALA A 172 10.22 1.26 -0.31
C ALA A 172 10.00 0.09 0.66
N PHE A 173 10.61 -1.04 0.35
CA PHE A 173 10.53 -2.28 1.14
C PHE A 173 11.94 -2.78 1.43
N LEU A 174 12.26 -2.96 2.71
CA LEU A 174 13.56 -3.40 3.17
C LEU A 174 13.44 -4.65 4.04
N ASN A 175 14.15 -5.71 3.67
CA ASN A 175 14.26 -6.90 4.51
C ASN A 175 15.21 -6.62 5.68
N LEU A 176 14.92 -7.16 6.85
CA LEU A 176 15.79 -7.07 8.02
C LEU A 176 16.85 -8.19 8.08
N LYS A 177 16.75 -9.18 7.20
CA LYS A 177 17.72 -10.28 7.07
C LYS A 177 18.05 -10.51 5.59
N GLY A 178 19.30 -10.82 5.29
CA GLY A 178 19.78 -11.05 3.93
C GLY A 178 19.92 -9.74 3.12
N ASN A 179 19.56 -9.76 1.85
CA ASN A 179 19.59 -8.59 1.00
C ASN A 179 18.57 -7.55 1.50
N ALA A 180 19.06 -6.36 1.91
CA ALA A 180 18.24 -5.31 2.48
C ALA A 180 17.15 -4.84 1.49
N PHE A 181 17.50 -4.53 0.24
CA PHE A 181 16.53 -4.12 -0.76
C PHE A 181 15.62 -5.30 -1.15
N ASN A 182 14.32 -5.15 -0.92
CA ASN A 182 13.32 -6.14 -1.33
C ASN A 182 12.63 -5.72 -2.62
N GLN A 183 12.00 -4.56 -2.62
CA GLN A 183 11.34 -3.94 -3.78
C GLN A 183 11.06 -2.46 -3.52
N ASN A 184 10.76 -1.75 -4.59
CA ASN A 184 10.16 -0.42 -4.56
C ASN A 184 8.87 -0.42 -5.36
N ARG A 185 7.91 0.41 -4.98
CA ARG A 185 6.62 0.56 -5.67
C ARG A 185 6.32 2.03 -5.89
N ILE A 186 6.04 2.40 -7.13
CA ILE A 186 5.63 3.74 -7.51
C ILE A 186 4.23 3.68 -8.10
N PHE A 187 3.38 4.62 -7.71
CA PHE A 187 2.06 4.83 -8.28
C PHE A 187 1.88 6.29 -8.66
N VAL A 188 1.32 6.50 -9.84
CA VAL A 188 0.85 7.81 -10.29
C VAL A 188 -0.50 7.63 -10.97
N GLY A 189 -1.50 8.41 -10.56
CA GLY A 189 -2.83 8.27 -11.11
C GLY A 189 -3.78 9.38 -10.72
N VAL A 190 -5.01 9.23 -11.15
CA VAL A 190 -6.12 10.11 -10.85
C VAL A 190 -7.24 9.33 -10.15
N GLY A 191 -8.00 10.02 -9.34
CA GLY A 191 -9.14 9.43 -8.67
C GLY A 191 -10.32 10.38 -8.63
N ARG A 192 -11.49 9.82 -8.29
CA ARG A 192 -12.74 10.56 -8.12
C ARG A 192 -13.45 10.12 -6.85
N HIS A 193 -13.99 11.09 -6.11
CA HIS A 193 -14.98 10.84 -5.09
C HIS A 193 -16.33 10.58 -5.76
N ILE A 194 -16.84 9.36 -5.64
CA ILE A 194 -18.15 8.96 -6.21
C ILE A 194 -19.25 9.39 -5.24
N THR A 195 -19.03 9.16 -3.94
CA THR A 195 -19.83 9.67 -2.83
C THR A 195 -18.89 10.16 -1.73
N PRO A 196 -19.37 10.80 -0.65
CA PRO A 196 -18.53 11.15 0.50
C PRO A 196 -17.77 9.95 1.09
N ASN A 197 -18.33 8.75 0.97
CA ASN A 197 -17.81 7.52 1.57
C ASN A 197 -17.16 6.57 0.55
N LEU A 198 -17.26 6.85 -0.74
CA LEU A 198 -16.76 5.98 -1.82
C LEU A 198 -15.89 6.74 -2.80
N LYS A 199 -14.73 6.23 -3.09
CA LYS A 199 -13.82 6.79 -4.10
C LYS A 199 -13.17 5.69 -4.93
N VAL A 200 -12.87 6.03 -6.17
CA VAL A 200 -12.14 5.19 -7.12
C VAL A 200 -10.87 5.92 -7.55
N ASP A 201 -9.76 5.22 -7.69
CA ASP A 201 -8.55 5.73 -8.33
C ASP A 201 -7.99 4.70 -9.32
N ILE A 202 -7.46 5.22 -10.45
CA ILE A 202 -6.82 4.44 -11.50
C ILE A 202 -5.51 5.12 -11.89
N GLY A 203 -4.50 4.33 -12.24
CA GLY A 203 -3.23 4.88 -12.70
C GLY A 203 -2.19 3.82 -12.98
N TYR A 204 -1.03 4.32 -13.39
CA TYR A 204 0.17 3.53 -13.60
C TYR A 204 0.77 3.10 -12.26
N PHE A 205 1.18 1.85 -12.18
CA PHE A 205 1.79 1.25 -11.02
C PHE A 205 2.99 0.40 -11.43
N ASN A 206 4.16 0.76 -10.92
CA ASN A 206 5.40 0.04 -11.15
C ASN A 206 5.86 -0.65 -9.88
N ARG A 207 6.39 -1.88 -10.03
CA ARG A 207 7.05 -2.64 -8.99
C ARG A 207 8.45 -2.99 -9.46
N LYS A 208 9.44 -2.40 -8.82
CA LYS A 208 10.86 -2.68 -9.09
C LYS A 208 11.41 -3.62 -8.04
N PHE A 209 11.94 -4.73 -8.47
CA PHE A 209 12.73 -5.67 -7.68
C PHE A 209 14.22 -5.49 -8.00
N ARG A 210 15.07 -6.29 -7.37
CA ARG A 210 16.51 -6.24 -7.65
C ARG A 210 16.83 -6.57 -9.11
N ASN A 211 16.19 -7.60 -9.65
CA ASN A 211 16.48 -8.17 -10.98
C ASN A 211 15.29 -8.15 -11.94
N SER A 212 14.20 -7.50 -11.58
CA SER A 212 13.01 -7.43 -12.44
C SER A 212 12.23 -6.15 -12.20
N ASN A 213 11.46 -5.78 -13.18
CA ASN A 213 10.55 -4.66 -13.15
C ASN A 213 9.18 -5.10 -13.68
N GLU A 214 8.10 -4.63 -13.09
CA GLU A 214 6.75 -4.98 -13.46
C GLU A 214 5.91 -3.72 -13.58
N ASP A 215 5.30 -3.55 -14.74
CA ASP A 215 4.42 -2.44 -15.06
C ASP A 215 2.97 -2.91 -15.02
N MET A 216 2.10 -2.14 -14.38
CA MET A 216 0.72 -2.52 -14.15
C MET A 216 -0.23 -1.32 -14.25
N ILE A 217 -1.46 -1.61 -14.60
CA ILE A 217 -2.58 -0.70 -14.37
C ILE A 217 -3.18 -1.04 -13.00
N ARG A 218 -3.18 -0.06 -12.10
CA ARG A 218 -3.80 -0.20 -10.78
C ARG A 218 -5.15 0.48 -10.76
N LEU A 219 -6.18 -0.29 -10.40
CA LEU A 219 -7.53 0.20 -10.09
C LEU A 219 -7.79 -0.03 -8.60
N SER A 220 -8.27 1.01 -7.90
CA SER A 220 -8.58 0.92 -6.48
C SER A 220 -9.96 1.47 -6.19
N LEU A 221 -10.77 0.70 -5.49
CA LEU A 221 -12.02 1.13 -4.89
C LEU A 221 -11.81 1.25 -3.37
N SER A 222 -12.16 2.43 -2.81
CA SER A 222 -11.98 2.71 -1.39
C SER A 222 -13.29 3.19 -0.78
N PHE A 223 -13.68 2.63 0.36
CA PHE A 223 -14.90 3.00 1.07
C PHE A 223 -14.63 3.30 2.56
N ASN A 224 -15.48 4.12 3.15
CA ASN A 224 -15.46 4.39 4.59
C ASN A 224 -16.87 4.15 5.15
N ILE A 225 -16.95 3.46 6.28
CA ILE A 225 -18.19 3.22 7.01
C ILE A 225 -18.04 3.86 8.39
N ASP A 226 -18.98 4.69 8.80
CA ASP A 226 -19.02 5.28 10.14
C ASP A 226 -20.21 4.69 10.91
N LEU A 227 -19.94 3.83 11.88
CA LEU A 227 -20.96 3.18 12.72
C LEU A 227 -21.29 4.01 13.97
N THR A 228 -20.52 5.06 14.26
CA THR A 228 -20.75 5.92 15.45
C THR A 228 -21.96 6.82 15.30
N GLN A 229 -22.45 7.03 14.08
CA GLN A 229 -23.63 7.89 13.81
C GLN A 229 -24.96 7.20 14.11
N ASN A 230 -25.00 5.86 14.13
CA ASN A 230 -26.23 5.12 14.40
C ASN A 230 -26.63 5.12 15.90
N ASP A 231 -25.67 5.25 16.80
CA ASP A 231 -25.93 5.27 18.24
C ASP A 231 -26.60 6.58 18.71
N LEU A 232 -26.43 7.66 17.97
CA LEU A 232 -27.05 8.95 18.28
C LEU A 232 -28.53 8.99 17.88
N ALA A 233 -28.94 8.21 16.88
CA ALA A 233 -30.32 8.14 16.43
C ALA A 233 -31.20 7.22 17.33
N GLN A 234 -30.60 6.25 18.01
CA GLN A 234 -31.33 5.36 18.93
C GLN A 234 -31.49 5.93 20.35
N ASN A 235 -30.71 6.93 20.74
CA ASN A 235 -30.78 7.56 22.07
C ASN A 235 -31.63 8.87 22.07
N SER A 236 -32.33 9.18 20.98
CA SER A 236 -33.19 10.38 20.85
C SER A 236 -34.71 10.03 20.85
N ASP A 237 -35.07 8.82 21.13
CA ASP A 237 -36.43 8.34 21.41
C ASP A 237 -36.56 8.03 22.95
#